data_09a3bbd32d6508c002d3d18359d7eb4f
#
_entry.id   09a3bbd32d6508c002d3d18359d7eb4f
#
_cell.length_a   1.000
_cell.length_b   1.000
_cell.length_c   1.000
_cell.angle_alpha   90.00
_cell.angle_beta   90.00
_cell.angle_gamma   90.00
#
_symmetry.space_group_name_H-M   'P 1'
#
loop_
_entity.id
_entity.type
_entity.pdbx_description
1 polymer ?
#
loop_
_entity_poly.entity_id
_entity_poly.type
_entity_poly.pdbx_seq_one_letter_code
_entity_poly.pdbx_strand_id
1 'polypeptide(L)'
;MKRLLLMGFMLLFSLNMLVDPSSARAETQEHRVSQSQVKFENKFRRLWMEHVLWTSNYITSATTAGSEDQKQVLARLLKNQEDIGNAVKPIYGEKAGNKLTDLLKEHIVIAGKIVDAAKTGKKALVNHLNKEWYRNADDIAAFLSQANPYLKNEDLKKLLYMHLKLVTNDLSASLEKDWEARIVAIDEGVSHIILMADTISAGVVKQFPKKFNK
;
A
#
# COMPACT_ATOMS: atom_id res chain seq x y z
N MET A 1 42.23 40.78 73.16
CA MET A 1 41.09 40.08 72.53
C MET A 1 41.52 39.70 71.10
N LYS A 2 41.95 38.46 70.91
CA LYS A 2 42.49 37.96 69.61
C LYS A 2 41.39 37.17 68.89
N ARG A 3 41.02 37.63 67.71
CA ARG A 3 40.08 36.90 66.83
C ARG A 3 40.89 35.92 65.97
N LEU A 4 40.61 34.62 66.11
CA LEU A 4 41.20 33.56 65.37
C LEU A 4 40.36 33.37 64.09
N LEU A 5 40.94 33.57 62.88
CA LEU A 5 40.37 33.26 61.62
C LEU A 5 40.67 31.79 61.28
N LEU A 6 39.65 30.95 61.21
CA LEU A 6 39.73 29.59 60.57
C LEU A 6 39.53 29.73 59.06
N MET A 7 40.58 29.45 58.29
CA MET A 7 40.51 29.23 56.85
C MET A 7 40.09 27.76 56.57
N GLY A 8 38.91 27.57 56.15
CA GLY A 8 38.45 26.28 55.66
C GLY A 8 38.96 25.99 54.21
N PHE A 9 39.78 24.99 54.12
CA PHE A 9 40.31 24.50 52.83
C PHE A 9 39.22 23.60 52.15
N MET A 10 38.54 24.09 51.11
CA MET A 10 37.56 23.36 50.35
C MET A 10 38.26 22.58 49.24
N LEU A 11 38.50 21.28 49.47
CA LEU A 11 38.99 20.38 48.40
C LEU A 11 37.91 20.15 47.37
N LEU A 12 38.05 20.75 46.20
CA LEU A 12 37.25 20.42 45.03
C LEU A 12 37.77 19.10 44.41
N PHE A 13 37.06 18.01 44.66
CA PHE A 13 37.25 16.76 43.95
C PHE A 13 36.61 16.92 42.56
N SER A 14 37.38 17.22 41.52
CA SER A 14 36.95 17.14 40.13
C SER A 14 36.95 15.68 39.71
N LEU A 15 35.75 15.08 39.72
CA LEU A 15 35.51 13.75 39.13
C LEU A 15 35.51 13.88 37.60
N ASN A 16 36.66 13.64 36.97
CA ASN A 16 36.77 13.48 35.54
C ASN A 16 36.12 12.15 35.17
N MET A 17 34.83 12.17 34.78
CA MET A 17 34.24 11.05 34.07
C MET A 17 34.88 10.98 32.68
N LEU A 18 35.79 10.04 32.51
CA LEU A 18 36.25 9.60 31.18
C LEU A 18 35.06 8.97 30.46
N VAL A 19 34.36 9.77 29.67
CA VAL A 19 33.34 9.26 28.71
C VAL A 19 34.13 8.60 27.60
N ASP A 20 34.07 7.27 27.54
CA ASP A 20 34.66 6.49 26.46
C ASP A 20 33.98 6.88 25.14
N PRO A 21 34.67 7.48 24.15
CA PRO A 21 34.10 7.89 22.90
C PRO A 21 33.64 6.71 22.03
N SER A 22 34.00 5.46 22.40
CA SER A 22 33.56 4.26 21.72
C SER A 22 32.10 3.88 22.06
N SER A 23 31.60 4.23 23.26
CA SER A 23 30.22 3.98 23.66
C SER A 23 29.23 4.93 22.99
N ALA A 24 29.62 6.16 22.66
CA ALA A 24 28.80 7.15 21.95
C ALA A 24 28.61 6.80 20.43
N ARG A 25 29.48 5.92 19.91
CA ARG A 25 29.41 5.52 18.47
C ARG A 25 28.49 4.33 18.22
N ALA A 26 28.06 3.62 19.26
CA ALA A 26 27.17 2.46 19.14
C ALA A 26 25.67 2.85 19.15
N GLU A 27 25.29 4.03 19.62
CA GLU A 27 23.89 4.44 19.78
C GLU A 27 23.28 5.22 18.60
N THR A 28 24.05 5.57 17.58
CA THR A 28 23.56 6.29 16.40
C THR A 28 23.72 5.50 15.10
N GLN A 29 23.51 4.20 15.14
CA GLN A 29 23.14 3.50 13.91
C GLN A 29 21.63 3.74 13.68
N GLU A 30 21.26 5.01 13.46
CA GLU A 30 20.01 5.35 12.80
C GLU A 30 19.87 4.42 11.60
N HIS A 31 18.75 3.73 11.54
CA HIS A 31 18.37 2.86 10.44
C HIS A 31 18.27 3.73 9.17
N ARG A 32 19.41 4.05 8.56
CA ARG A 32 19.44 4.80 7.29
C ARG A 32 18.73 3.98 6.26
N VAL A 33 17.55 4.44 5.88
CA VAL A 33 16.77 3.86 4.79
C VAL A 33 17.66 3.85 3.53
N SER A 34 17.91 2.67 2.97
CA SER A 34 18.82 2.53 1.82
C SER A 34 18.19 3.10 0.54
N GLN A 35 19.02 3.48 -0.43
CA GLN A 35 18.53 3.93 -1.73
C GLN A 35 17.72 2.86 -2.46
N SER A 36 18.09 1.59 -2.33
CA SER A 36 17.38 0.46 -2.94
C SER A 36 16.00 0.26 -2.33
N GLN A 37 15.87 0.45 -1.00
CA GLN A 37 14.57 0.44 -0.31
C GLN A 37 13.67 1.57 -0.82
N VAL A 38 14.15 2.81 -0.82
CA VAL A 38 13.40 3.99 -1.30
C VAL A 38 12.94 3.79 -2.75
N LYS A 39 13.82 3.28 -3.63
CA LYS A 39 13.47 2.99 -5.03
C LYS A 39 12.36 1.95 -5.14
N PHE A 40 12.41 0.88 -4.32
CA PHE A 40 11.39 -0.16 -4.32
C PHE A 40 10.05 0.38 -3.81
N GLU A 41 10.03 1.05 -2.66
CA GLU A 41 8.81 1.62 -2.07
C GLU A 41 8.16 2.64 -3.00
N ASN A 42 8.93 3.56 -3.58
CA ASN A 42 8.41 4.55 -4.53
C ASN A 42 7.88 3.90 -5.81
N LYS A 43 8.57 2.88 -6.35
CA LYS A 43 8.06 2.12 -7.49
C LYS A 43 6.74 1.43 -7.13
N PHE A 44 6.65 0.85 -5.94
CA PHE A 44 5.47 0.12 -5.49
C PHE A 44 4.29 1.06 -5.27
N ARG A 45 4.48 2.20 -4.58
CA ARG A 45 3.47 3.27 -4.46
C ARG A 45 2.97 3.73 -5.82
N ARG A 46 3.87 4.01 -6.76
CA ARG A 46 3.49 4.45 -8.11
C ARG A 46 2.59 3.42 -8.81
N LEU A 47 2.94 2.14 -8.77
CA LEU A 47 2.15 1.09 -9.41
C LEU A 47 0.74 0.97 -8.80
N TRP A 48 0.61 1.10 -7.50
CA TRP A 48 -0.69 1.07 -6.82
C TRP A 48 -1.49 2.35 -7.03
N MET A 49 -0.84 3.52 -7.13
CA MET A 49 -1.52 4.76 -7.56
C MET A 49 -2.01 4.67 -9.00
N GLU A 50 -1.20 4.10 -9.91
CA GLU A 50 -1.62 3.82 -11.29
C GLU A 50 -2.83 2.85 -11.33
N HIS A 51 -2.91 1.90 -10.39
CA HIS A 51 -4.07 1.02 -10.26
C HIS A 51 -5.36 1.83 -9.97
N VAL A 52 -5.36 2.72 -8.99
CA VAL A 52 -6.52 3.58 -8.69
C VAL A 52 -6.83 4.51 -9.86
N LEU A 53 -5.81 5.15 -10.45
CA LEU A 53 -5.95 6.02 -11.60
C LEU A 53 -6.67 5.32 -12.77
N TRP A 54 -6.20 4.13 -13.15
CA TRP A 54 -6.78 3.39 -14.28
C TRP A 54 -8.13 2.76 -13.94
N THR A 55 -8.39 2.43 -12.67
CA THR A 55 -9.71 2.00 -12.19
C THR A 55 -10.73 3.11 -12.33
N SER A 56 -10.42 4.32 -11.83
CA SER A 56 -11.32 5.47 -11.95
C SER A 56 -11.51 5.91 -13.41
N ASN A 57 -10.47 5.84 -14.25
CA ASN A 57 -10.61 6.07 -15.68
C ASN A 57 -11.52 5.03 -16.36
N TYR A 58 -11.42 3.75 -15.97
CA TYR A 58 -12.29 2.70 -16.46
C TYR A 58 -13.76 2.95 -16.07
N ILE A 59 -14.02 3.32 -14.81
CA ILE A 59 -15.36 3.69 -14.33
C ILE A 59 -15.89 4.88 -15.15
N THR A 60 -15.07 5.93 -15.36
CA THR A 60 -15.45 7.09 -16.18
C THR A 60 -15.84 6.69 -17.59
N SER A 61 -14.95 5.96 -18.26
CA SER A 61 -15.18 5.51 -19.63
C SER A 61 -16.42 4.64 -19.72
N ALA A 62 -16.61 3.71 -18.77
CA ALA A 62 -17.75 2.82 -18.74
C ALA A 62 -19.08 3.53 -18.46
N THR A 63 -19.11 4.61 -17.67
CA THR A 63 -20.33 5.32 -17.27
C THR A 63 -20.66 6.54 -18.14
N THR A 64 -19.71 7.01 -18.96
CA THR A 64 -19.91 8.14 -19.88
C THR A 64 -20.59 7.66 -21.16
N ALA A 65 -21.70 8.27 -21.51
CA ALA A 65 -22.40 7.96 -22.76
C ALA A 65 -21.53 8.33 -23.98
N GLY A 66 -21.45 7.42 -24.96
CA GLY A 66 -20.67 7.62 -26.18
C GLY A 66 -19.17 7.48 -26.03
N SER A 67 -18.67 7.04 -24.89
CA SER A 67 -17.26 6.71 -24.72
C SER A 67 -16.90 5.45 -25.52
N GLU A 68 -15.81 5.52 -26.31
CA GLU A 68 -15.35 4.43 -27.18
C GLU A 68 -14.05 3.79 -26.69
N ASP A 69 -13.44 4.31 -25.61
CA ASP A 69 -12.10 3.91 -25.13
C ASP A 69 -12.13 2.86 -24.00
N GLN A 70 -13.30 2.42 -23.55
CA GLN A 70 -13.46 1.49 -22.42
C GLN A 70 -12.57 0.25 -22.54
N LYS A 71 -12.48 -0.33 -23.76
CA LYS A 71 -11.65 -1.51 -24.02
C LYS A 71 -10.16 -1.23 -23.83
N GLN A 72 -9.69 -0.09 -24.33
CA GLN A 72 -8.29 0.32 -24.23
C GLN A 72 -7.90 0.64 -22.78
N VAL A 73 -8.78 1.33 -22.05
CA VAL A 73 -8.59 1.65 -20.64
C VAL A 73 -8.55 0.36 -19.79
N LEU A 74 -9.46 -0.61 -20.04
CA LEU A 74 -9.42 -1.91 -19.39
C LEU A 74 -8.12 -2.67 -19.69
N ALA A 75 -7.67 -2.67 -20.94
CA ALA A 75 -6.42 -3.31 -21.32
C ALA A 75 -5.21 -2.69 -20.56
N ARG A 76 -5.19 -1.36 -20.42
CA ARG A 76 -4.15 -0.67 -19.65
C ARG A 76 -4.24 -1.00 -18.15
N LEU A 77 -5.44 -1.09 -17.59
CA LEU A 77 -5.65 -1.49 -16.19
C LEU A 77 -5.17 -2.92 -15.95
N LEU A 78 -5.50 -3.87 -16.84
CA LEU A 78 -5.00 -5.25 -16.76
C LEU A 78 -3.48 -5.33 -16.90
N LYS A 79 -2.86 -4.48 -17.72
CA LYS A 79 -1.40 -4.37 -17.83
C LYS A 79 -0.76 -3.88 -16.53
N ASN A 80 -1.41 -2.96 -15.81
CA ASN A 80 -0.93 -2.53 -14.50
C ASN A 80 -0.86 -3.71 -13.49
N GLN A 81 -1.78 -4.67 -13.56
CA GLN A 81 -1.73 -5.86 -12.69
C GLN A 81 -0.48 -6.73 -13.00
N GLU A 82 -0.09 -6.83 -14.27
CA GLU A 82 1.17 -7.48 -14.65
C GLU A 82 2.37 -6.71 -14.11
N ASP A 83 2.34 -5.38 -14.18
CA ASP A 83 3.42 -4.52 -13.70
C ASP A 83 3.62 -4.64 -12.17
N ILE A 84 2.51 -4.77 -11.40
CA ILE A 84 2.54 -5.03 -9.95
C ILE A 84 3.15 -6.42 -9.67
N GLY A 85 2.68 -7.47 -10.35
CA GLY A 85 3.23 -8.81 -10.19
C GLY A 85 4.71 -8.89 -10.58
N ASN A 86 5.10 -8.22 -11.66
CA ASN A 86 6.50 -8.15 -12.10
C ASN A 86 7.40 -7.40 -11.10
N ALA A 87 6.85 -6.43 -10.35
CA ALA A 87 7.63 -5.70 -9.35
C ALA A 87 8.10 -6.59 -8.18
N VAL A 88 7.38 -7.67 -7.87
CA VAL A 88 7.72 -8.59 -6.77
C VAL A 88 8.54 -9.80 -7.21
N LYS A 89 8.62 -10.10 -8.53
CA LYS A 89 9.38 -11.25 -9.06
C LYS A 89 10.87 -11.28 -8.65
N PRO A 90 11.60 -10.16 -8.64
CA PRO A 90 13.01 -10.16 -8.20
C PRO A 90 13.20 -10.58 -6.75
N ILE A 91 12.13 -10.52 -5.94
CA ILE A 91 12.14 -10.79 -4.51
C ILE A 91 11.59 -12.18 -4.20
N TYR A 92 10.41 -12.50 -4.74
CA TYR A 92 9.66 -13.72 -4.45
C TYR A 92 9.74 -14.79 -5.56
N GLY A 93 10.37 -14.47 -6.70
CA GLY A 93 10.48 -15.36 -7.86
C GLY A 93 9.29 -15.29 -8.82
N GLU A 94 9.47 -15.90 -10.00
CA GLU A 94 8.50 -15.88 -11.10
C GLU A 94 7.13 -16.45 -10.70
N LYS A 95 7.12 -17.60 -10.01
CA LYS A 95 5.87 -18.29 -9.64
C LYS A 95 4.98 -17.41 -8.75
N ALA A 96 5.58 -16.74 -7.76
CA ALA A 96 4.84 -15.88 -6.85
C ALA A 96 4.34 -14.61 -7.56
N GLY A 97 5.18 -13.98 -8.39
CA GLY A 97 4.78 -12.80 -9.16
C GLY A 97 3.66 -13.10 -10.15
N ASN A 98 3.73 -14.24 -10.85
CA ASN A 98 2.67 -14.68 -11.76
C ASN A 98 1.36 -14.96 -11.01
N LYS A 99 1.41 -15.65 -9.86
CA LYS A 99 0.21 -15.90 -9.04
C LYS A 99 -0.44 -14.60 -8.56
N LEU A 100 0.37 -13.62 -8.14
CA LEU A 100 -0.18 -12.29 -7.77
C LEU A 100 -0.83 -11.62 -8.97
N THR A 101 -0.19 -11.65 -10.15
CA THR A 101 -0.77 -11.13 -11.40
C THR A 101 -2.13 -11.75 -11.69
N ASP A 102 -2.26 -13.07 -11.58
CA ASP A 102 -3.49 -13.80 -11.88
C ASP A 102 -4.63 -13.38 -10.93
N LEU A 103 -4.34 -13.32 -9.62
CA LEU A 103 -5.30 -12.88 -8.62
C LEU A 103 -5.75 -11.43 -8.83
N LEU A 104 -4.83 -10.54 -9.16
CA LEU A 104 -5.14 -9.14 -9.43
C LEU A 104 -5.92 -8.97 -10.76
N LYS A 105 -5.61 -9.74 -11.80
CA LYS A 105 -6.40 -9.74 -13.05
C LYS A 105 -7.83 -10.25 -12.83
N GLU A 106 -8.00 -11.33 -12.06
CA GLU A 106 -9.32 -11.82 -11.64
C GLU A 106 -10.10 -10.71 -10.93
N HIS A 107 -9.45 -9.99 -10.00
CA HIS A 107 -10.01 -8.85 -9.29
C HIS A 107 -10.59 -7.80 -10.24
N ILE A 108 -9.83 -7.40 -11.24
CA ILE A 108 -10.25 -6.40 -12.24
C ILE A 108 -11.39 -6.92 -13.12
N VAL A 109 -11.33 -8.19 -13.54
CA VAL A 109 -12.39 -8.79 -14.38
C VAL A 109 -13.72 -8.83 -13.63
N ILE A 110 -13.72 -9.18 -12.35
CA ILE A 110 -14.94 -9.18 -11.52
C ILE A 110 -15.46 -7.74 -11.37
N ALA A 111 -14.58 -6.77 -11.07
CA ALA A 111 -14.95 -5.35 -10.95
C ALA A 111 -15.58 -4.83 -12.27
N GLY A 112 -15.03 -5.17 -13.41
CA GLY A 112 -15.61 -4.81 -14.72
C GLY A 112 -17.03 -5.36 -14.92
N LYS A 113 -17.27 -6.62 -14.54
CA LYS A 113 -18.61 -7.22 -14.57
C LYS A 113 -19.59 -6.51 -13.62
N ILE A 114 -19.11 -6.05 -12.44
CA ILE A 114 -19.93 -5.27 -11.51
C ILE A 114 -20.34 -3.94 -12.14
N VAL A 115 -19.40 -3.24 -12.80
CA VAL A 115 -19.68 -1.98 -13.50
C VAL A 115 -20.76 -2.20 -14.57
N ASP A 116 -20.64 -3.22 -15.41
CA ASP A 116 -21.61 -3.53 -16.47
C ASP A 116 -23.00 -3.91 -15.91
N ALA A 117 -23.03 -4.69 -14.82
CA ALA A 117 -24.27 -5.06 -14.14
C ALA A 117 -24.95 -3.85 -13.48
N ALA A 118 -24.18 -2.97 -12.84
CA ALA A 118 -24.69 -1.76 -12.20
C ALA A 118 -25.27 -0.78 -13.22
N LYS A 119 -24.56 -0.52 -14.32
CA LYS A 119 -25.06 0.32 -15.46
C LYS A 119 -26.41 -0.14 -15.99
N THR A 120 -26.64 -1.44 -15.99
CA THR A 120 -27.88 -2.05 -16.54
C THR A 120 -28.94 -2.32 -15.47
N GLY A 121 -28.73 -1.85 -14.23
CA GLY A 121 -29.67 -1.99 -13.10
C GLY A 121 -29.88 -3.41 -12.60
N LYS A 122 -28.98 -4.35 -12.92
CA LYS A 122 -29.08 -5.78 -12.57
C LYS A 122 -28.65 -6.03 -11.11
N LYS A 123 -29.42 -5.52 -10.14
CA LYS A 123 -29.10 -5.56 -8.70
C LYS A 123 -28.73 -6.95 -8.17
N ALA A 124 -29.49 -8.00 -8.58
CA ALA A 124 -29.21 -9.38 -8.14
C ALA A 124 -27.83 -9.86 -8.62
N LEU A 125 -27.45 -9.53 -9.86
CA LEU A 125 -26.14 -9.85 -10.42
C LEU A 125 -25.02 -9.07 -9.72
N VAL A 126 -25.21 -7.77 -9.44
CA VAL A 126 -24.27 -6.96 -8.64
C VAL A 126 -24.02 -7.62 -7.28
N ASN A 127 -25.07 -8.02 -6.57
CA ASN A 127 -24.93 -8.68 -5.27
C ASN A 127 -24.17 -10.01 -5.35
N HIS A 128 -24.39 -10.80 -6.40
CA HIS A 128 -23.66 -12.04 -6.64
C HIS A 128 -22.18 -11.78 -6.92
N LEU A 129 -21.88 -10.87 -7.85
CA LEU A 129 -20.51 -10.52 -8.22
C LEU A 129 -19.74 -9.86 -7.08
N ASN A 130 -20.39 -9.07 -6.23
CA ASN A 130 -19.78 -8.53 -5.02
C ASN A 130 -19.28 -9.65 -4.09
N LYS A 131 -20.06 -10.73 -3.90
CA LYS A 131 -19.59 -11.86 -3.08
C LYS A 131 -18.33 -12.51 -3.68
N GLU A 132 -18.27 -12.65 -5.00
CA GLU A 132 -17.09 -13.16 -5.69
C GLU A 132 -15.90 -12.20 -5.54
N TRP A 133 -16.14 -10.90 -5.59
CA TRP A 133 -15.10 -9.88 -5.47
C TRP A 133 -14.48 -9.87 -4.07
N TYR A 134 -15.29 -9.97 -3.01
CA TYR A 134 -14.82 -10.12 -1.64
C TYR A 134 -14.07 -11.44 -1.42
N ARG A 135 -14.54 -12.55 -2.01
CA ARG A 135 -13.80 -13.83 -2.01
C ARG A 135 -12.43 -13.68 -2.66
N ASN A 136 -12.35 -13.03 -3.82
CA ASN A 136 -11.06 -12.78 -4.47
C ASN A 136 -10.16 -11.89 -3.60
N ALA A 137 -10.69 -10.90 -2.89
CA ALA A 137 -9.94 -10.11 -1.91
C ALA A 137 -9.39 -10.99 -0.76
N ASP A 138 -10.17 -11.95 -0.27
CA ASP A 138 -9.72 -12.95 0.72
C ASP A 138 -8.59 -13.82 0.16
N ASP A 139 -8.68 -14.26 -1.09
CA ASP A 139 -7.65 -15.05 -1.77
C ASP A 139 -6.33 -14.25 -1.93
N ILE A 140 -6.42 -12.94 -2.25
CA ILE A 140 -5.26 -12.04 -2.30
C ILE A 140 -4.63 -11.90 -0.91
N ALA A 141 -5.43 -11.66 0.13
CA ALA A 141 -4.94 -11.53 1.50
C ALA A 141 -4.26 -12.82 1.97
N ALA A 142 -4.88 -13.98 1.70
CA ALA A 142 -4.33 -15.28 2.03
C ALA A 142 -2.99 -15.53 1.32
N PHE A 143 -2.92 -15.23 0.02
CA PHE A 143 -1.69 -15.38 -0.75
C PHE A 143 -0.56 -14.51 -0.19
N LEU A 144 -0.82 -13.22 0.06
CA LEU A 144 0.19 -12.27 0.57
C LEU A 144 0.66 -12.66 1.98
N SER A 145 -0.24 -13.05 2.87
CA SER A 145 0.11 -13.45 4.25
C SER A 145 0.86 -14.78 4.30
N GLN A 146 0.57 -15.72 3.41
CA GLN A 146 1.33 -16.97 3.29
C GLN A 146 2.74 -16.73 2.74
N ALA A 147 2.89 -15.78 1.81
CA ALA A 147 4.19 -15.44 1.23
C ALA A 147 5.06 -14.60 2.17
N ASN A 148 4.47 -13.87 3.11
CA ASN A 148 5.18 -12.93 3.97
C ASN A 148 4.67 -12.99 5.43
N PRO A 149 5.49 -13.48 6.39
CA PRO A 149 5.10 -13.61 7.79
C PRO A 149 4.89 -12.29 8.54
N TYR A 150 5.31 -11.15 7.95
CA TYR A 150 5.09 -9.81 8.51
C TYR A 150 3.80 -9.16 8.03
N LEU A 151 3.05 -9.82 7.13
CA LEU A 151 1.76 -9.38 6.64
C LEU A 151 0.66 -10.27 7.24
N LYS A 152 -0.08 -9.73 8.20
CA LYS A 152 -1.17 -10.47 8.85
C LYS A 152 -2.39 -10.53 7.93
N ASN A 153 -2.97 -11.71 7.77
CA ASN A 153 -4.14 -11.92 6.90
C ASN A 153 -5.30 -10.99 7.24
N GLU A 154 -5.66 -10.86 8.51
CA GLU A 154 -6.77 -10.02 8.96
C GLU A 154 -6.55 -8.54 8.67
N ASP A 155 -5.32 -8.05 8.75
CA ASP A 155 -5.00 -6.65 8.44
C ASP A 155 -5.06 -6.41 6.93
N LEU A 156 -4.58 -7.35 6.12
CA LEU A 156 -4.70 -7.31 4.66
C LEU A 156 -6.16 -7.34 4.21
N LYS A 157 -7.00 -8.18 4.82
CA LYS A 157 -8.44 -8.22 4.53
C LYS A 157 -9.11 -6.88 4.80
N LYS A 158 -8.82 -6.23 5.95
CA LYS A 158 -9.35 -4.89 6.25
C LYS A 158 -8.96 -3.86 5.20
N LEU A 159 -7.69 -3.87 4.76
CA LEU A 159 -7.20 -2.97 3.72
C LEU A 159 -7.90 -3.24 2.38
N LEU A 160 -7.99 -4.49 1.96
CA LEU A 160 -8.66 -4.86 0.72
C LEU A 160 -10.15 -4.53 0.75
N TYR A 161 -10.86 -4.83 1.84
CA TYR A 161 -12.29 -4.52 1.97
C TYR A 161 -12.58 -3.02 1.93
N MET A 162 -11.72 -2.20 2.57
CA MET A 162 -11.83 -0.75 2.46
C MET A 162 -11.59 -0.30 1.01
N HIS A 163 -10.60 -0.86 0.32
CA HIS A 163 -10.37 -0.58 -1.10
C HIS A 163 -11.62 -0.88 -1.94
N LEU A 164 -12.25 -2.06 -1.77
CA LEU A 164 -13.47 -2.41 -2.50
C LEU A 164 -14.60 -1.41 -2.23
N LYS A 165 -14.77 -1.00 -0.98
CA LYS A 165 -15.75 0.01 -0.59
C LYS A 165 -15.53 1.34 -1.31
N LEU A 166 -14.28 1.82 -1.38
CA LEU A 166 -13.95 3.11 -2.01
C LEU A 166 -14.16 3.06 -3.52
N VAL A 167 -13.82 1.95 -4.19
CA VAL A 167 -14.13 1.74 -5.61
C VAL A 167 -15.64 1.68 -5.86
N THR A 168 -16.40 1.04 -4.96
CA THR A 168 -17.87 1.02 -5.03
C THR A 168 -18.46 2.43 -4.89
N ASN A 169 -17.91 3.27 -4.01
CA ASN A 169 -18.32 4.65 -3.84
C ASN A 169 -18.07 5.48 -5.12
N ASP A 170 -16.88 5.35 -5.76
CA ASP A 170 -16.57 6.00 -7.05
C ASP A 170 -17.59 5.57 -8.13
N LEU A 171 -17.88 4.27 -8.23
CA LEU A 171 -18.85 3.75 -9.20
C LEU A 171 -20.26 4.30 -8.92
N SER A 172 -20.74 4.26 -7.68
CA SER A 172 -22.08 4.74 -7.33
C SER A 172 -22.23 6.23 -7.63
N ALA A 173 -21.27 7.05 -7.17
CA ALA A 173 -21.24 8.48 -7.43
C ALA A 173 -21.20 8.79 -8.94
N SER A 174 -20.44 8.02 -9.72
CA SER A 174 -20.39 8.14 -11.19
C SER A 174 -21.74 7.87 -11.85
N LEU A 175 -22.46 6.82 -11.42
CA LEU A 175 -23.77 6.44 -11.94
C LEU A 175 -24.86 7.46 -11.55
N GLU A 176 -24.77 8.02 -10.34
CA GLU A 176 -25.68 9.02 -9.82
C GLU A 176 -25.37 10.43 -10.32
N LYS A 177 -24.20 10.62 -10.99
CA LYS A 177 -23.67 11.91 -11.45
C LYS A 177 -23.40 12.88 -10.28
N ASP A 178 -23.10 12.35 -9.10
CA ASP A 178 -22.64 13.10 -7.94
C ASP A 178 -21.13 13.30 -8.03
N TRP A 179 -20.73 14.38 -8.69
CA TRP A 179 -19.31 14.65 -8.97
C TRP A 179 -18.52 15.02 -7.72
N GLU A 180 -19.15 15.62 -6.69
CA GLU A 180 -18.50 15.93 -5.42
C GLU A 180 -18.20 14.65 -4.64
N ALA A 181 -19.18 13.79 -4.46
CA ALA A 181 -18.98 12.48 -3.82
C ALA A 181 -17.96 11.62 -4.57
N ARG A 182 -17.93 11.72 -5.90
CA ARG A 182 -16.95 11.02 -6.73
C ARG A 182 -15.52 11.48 -6.48
N ILE A 183 -15.29 12.81 -6.42
CA ILE A 183 -13.97 13.38 -6.11
C ILE A 183 -13.50 12.90 -4.74
N VAL A 184 -14.37 12.96 -3.73
CA VAL A 184 -14.07 12.47 -2.37
C VAL A 184 -13.69 10.99 -2.39
N ALA A 185 -14.44 10.14 -3.12
CA ALA A 185 -14.14 8.71 -3.20
C ALA A 185 -12.78 8.42 -3.86
N ILE A 186 -12.40 9.21 -4.88
CA ILE A 186 -11.09 9.10 -5.54
C ILE A 186 -9.97 9.53 -4.61
N ASP A 187 -10.10 10.67 -3.92
CA ASP A 187 -9.07 11.19 -2.99
C ASP A 187 -8.84 10.23 -1.82
N GLU A 188 -9.93 9.70 -1.23
CA GLU A 188 -9.85 8.65 -0.21
C GLU A 188 -9.23 7.37 -0.79
N GLY A 189 -9.59 6.99 -2.01
CA GLY A 189 -9.03 5.84 -2.73
C GLY A 189 -7.53 5.95 -2.92
N VAL A 190 -7.02 7.11 -3.35
CA VAL A 190 -5.58 7.40 -3.49
C VAL A 190 -4.87 7.32 -2.15
N SER A 191 -5.41 7.96 -1.12
CA SER A 191 -4.82 7.95 0.22
C SER A 191 -4.75 6.53 0.78
N HIS A 192 -5.82 5.76 0.63
CA HIS A 192 -5.91 4.39 1.10
C HIS A 192 -4.98 3.43 0.34
N ILE A 193 -4.86 3.57 -0.98
CA ILE A 193 -4.01 2.69 -1.78
C ILE A 193 -2.52 2.91 -1.49
N ILE A 194 -2.12 4.14 -1.15
CA ILE A 194 -0.76 4.45 -0.69
C ILE A 194 -0.50 3.73 0.64
N LEU A 195 -1.42 3.80 1.61
CA LEU A 195 -1.31 3.08 2.87
C LEU A 195 -1.15 1.57 2.64
N MET A 196 -1.94 0.99 1.72
CA MET A 196 -1.85 -0.43 1.38
C MET A 196 -0.50 -0.77 0.74
N ALA A 197 -0.02 0.06 -0.20
CA ALA A 197 1.29 -0.10 -0.84
C ALA A 197 2.42 -0.03 0.19
N ASP A 198 2.36 0.92 1.11
CA ASP A 198 3.36 1.08 2.17
C ASP A 198 3.36 -0.11 3.14
N THR A 199 2.18 -0.58 3.54
CA THR A 199 2.06 -1.76 4.41
C THR A 199 2.69 -2.99 3.76
N ILE A 200 2.38 -3.24 2.49
CA ILE A 200 2.92 -4.41 1.77
C ILE A 200 4.43 -4.25 1.56
N SER A 201 4.90 -3.09 1.09
CA SER A 201 6.33 -2.87 0.82
C SER A 201 7.18 -2.92 2.09
N ALA A 202 6.70 -2.38 3.20
CA ALA A 202 7.37 -2.48 4.50
C ALA A 202 7.51 -3.94 4.96
N GLY A 203 6.46 -4.77 4.77
CA GLY A 203 6.52 -6.20 5.02
C GLY A 203 7.59 -6.90 4.17
N VAL A 204 7.68 -6.53 2.88
CA VAL A 204 8.70 -7.07 1.96
C VAL A 204 10.11 -6.70 2.40
N VAL A 205 10.35 -5.45 2.72
CA VAL A 205 11.66 -4.96 3.21
C VAL A 205 12.06 -5.68 4.49
N LYS A 206 11.11 -5.85 5.41
CA LYS A 206 11.34 -6.55 6.68
C LYS A 206 11.68 -8.01 6.50
N GLN A 207 11.10 -8.69 5.52
CA GLN A 207 11.38 -10.10 5.20
C GLN A 207 12.73 -10.28 4.50
N PHE A 208 13.15 -9.33 3.67
CA PHE A 208 14.34 -9.45 2.83
C PHE A 208 15.33 -8.28 3.03
N PRO A 209 15.76 -7.95 4.27
CA PRO A 209 16.58 -6.77 4.52
C PRO A 209 17.88 -6.75 3.71
N LYS A 210 18.49 -7.93 3.48
CA LYS A 210 19.72 -8.05 2.69
C LYS A 210 19.57 -7.65 1.22
N LYS A 211 18.36 -7.66 0.67
CA LYS A 211 18.10 -7.22 -0.71
C LYS A 211 18.04 -5.69 -0.83
N PHE A 212 17.87 -5.00 0.29
CA PHE A 212 17.72 -3.55 0.37
C PHE A 212 18.91 -2.83 1.02
N ASN A 213 19.94 -3.53 1.50
CA ASN A 213 21.10 -2.94 2.17
C ASN A 213 22.24 -2.55 1.18
N LYS A 214 21.89 -2.24 -0.07
CA LYS A 214 22.87 -1.82 -1.09
C LYS A 214 22.73 -0.34 -1.41
#